data_e409bfb102b9177c6e0130d782afcdc9
#
_entry.id   e409bfb102b9177c6e0130d782afcdc9
#
_cell.length_a   1.000
_cell.length_b   1.000
_cell.length_c   1.000
_cell.angle_alpha   90.00
_cell.angle_beta   90.00
_cell.angle_gamma   90.00
#
_symmetry.space_group_name_H-M   'P 1'
#
loop_
_entity.id
_entity.type
_entity.pdbx_description
1 polymer ?
#
loop_
_entity_poly.entity_id
_entity_poly.type
_entity_poly.pdbx_seq_one_letter_code
_entity_poly.pdbx_strand_id
1 'polypeptide(L)'
;SWGNGRPMNNTNVNSLVNVDKWPFIWSVACVNGEFHVGTCFAETWLRATDDGEPTGAVATFMSTVNAAWNPPMDAQDEFNDIFVESYSNNIKRTFGGISSNGCMHMNDNYGSSGDVETLYWTIFGDPSFVVRSDTPGGLNVTHDDILIIGGDMFSLQTDNTEALAAISLDGILLGSAYADENGMVMIQLDEPVEIPSELDLVVTAYNHIPYEATINVIAPDGSYMLMDAYQYMSGDDDQIAFGESVDLIVSLENVGTEPSGVITATLVPQTGNVSMVTEILEVSSIASGEIIEIGPFQFDVSINILDQGEIVFILVIQDGEASWEYEIVLTADAPDYQLLSSMIFDGGNGALDPGESATIQI
;
A
#
# COMPACT_ATOMS: atom_id res chain seq x y z
N SER A 1 19.97 -34.15 -3.10
CA SER A 1 21.03 -34.12 -4.15
C SER A 1 20.67 -34.98 -5.34
N TRP A 2 21.05 -34.55 -6.54
CA TRP A 2 20.92 -35.36 -7.76
C TRP A 2 22.11 -36.32 -7.88
N GLY A 3 21.89 -37.61 -8.09
CA GLY A 3 22.82 -38.66 -7.75
C GLY A 3 23.31 -39.64 -8.82
N ASN A 4 22.89 -39.57 -10.09
CA ASN A 4 23.45 -40.40 -11.14
C ASN A 4 24.42 -39.59 -12.03
N GLY A 5 25.71 -39.90 -11.96
CA GLY A 5 26.75 -39.15 -12.64
C GLY A 5 27.54 -38.27 -11.67
N ARG A 6 27.91 -37.03 -12.05
CA ARG A 6 28.47 -36.05 -11.10
C ARG A 6 27.37 -35.58 -10.19
N PRO A 7 27.39 -35.92 -8.89
CA PRO A 7 26.33 -35.50 -7.99
C PRO A 7 26.37 -33.98 -7.77
N MET A 8 25.20 -33.32 -7.81
CA MET A 8 25.05 -31.97 -7.32
C MET A 8 24.42 -32.03 -5.93
N ASN A 9 25.02 -31.37 -4.96
CA ASN A 9 24.63 -31.40 -3.56
C ASN A 9 24.59 -29.97 -2.95
N ASN A 10 24.21 -29.84 -1.67
CA ASN A 10 24.13 -28.55 -0.97
C ASN A 10 25.41 -27.72 -1.07
N THR A 11 26.61 -28.37 -1.00
CA THR A 11 27.89 -27.68 -1.13
C THR A 11 28.06 -27.07 -2.52
N ASN A 12 27.62 -27.77 -3.56
CA ASN A 12 27.69 -27.24 -4.92
C ASN A 12 26.72 -26.06 -5.13
N VAL A 13 25.53 -26.15 -4.56
CA VAL A 13 24.53 -25.04 -4.62
C VAL A 13 25.08 -23.83 -3.89
N ASN A 14 25.61 -23.99 -2.68
CA ASN A 14 26.22 -22.91 -1.90
C ASN A 14 27.49 -22.29 -2.53
N SER A 15 28.02 -22.88 -3.58
CA SER A 15 29.16 -22.35 -4.34
C SER A 15 28.75 -21.69 -5.67
N LEU A 16 27.45 -21.51 -5.91
CA LEU A 16 26.96 -20.82 -7.10
C LEU A 16 27.18 -19.30 -6.98
N VAL A 17 27.52 -18.70 -8.11
CA VAL A 17 27.76 -17.24 -8.25
C VAL A 17 26.78 -16.62 -9.26
N ASN A 18 25.58 -17.16 -9.37
CA ASN A 18 24.59 -16.82 -10.38
C ASN A 18 23.65 -15.67 -9.91
N VAL A 19 24.23 -14.60 -9.39
CA VAL A 19 23.50 -13.37 -9.06
C VAL A 19 22.69 -12.90 -10.29
N ASP A 20 21.44 -12.49 -10.09
CA ASP A 20 20.49 -12.05 -11.14
C ASP A 20 20.17 -13.09 -12.22
N LYS A 21 20.45 -14.38 -11.96
CA LYS A 21 20.21 -15.49 -12.90
C LYS A 21 19.63 -16.70 -12.17
N TRP A 22 18.46 -16.49 -11.56
CA TRP A 22 17.84 -17.51 -10.70
C TRP A 22 16.85 -18.38 -11.48
N PRO A 23 17.11 -19.69 -11.64
CA PRO A 23 16.21 -20.62 -12.30
C PRO A 23 15.01 -20.97 -11.42
N PHE A 24 13.96 -21.46 -12.06
CA PHE A 24 12.92 -22.28 -11.45
C PHE A 24 13.33 -23.75 -11.60
N ILE A 25 13.06 -24.58 -10.58
CA ILE A 25 13.52 -25.98 -10.59
C ILE A 25 12.37 -26.93 -10.27
N TRP A 26 12.06 -27.78 -11.22
CA TRP A 26 11.24 -28.98 -11.02
C TRP A 26 12.18 -30.19 -10.88
N SER A 27 12.18 -30.84 -9.72
CA SER A 27 13.09 -31.94 -9.45
C SER A 27 12.36 -33.26 -9.25
N VAL A 28 12.33 -34.09 -10.26
CA VAL A 28 11.78 -35.46 -10.20
C VAL A 28 12.83 -36.38 -9.60
N ALA A 29 13.02 -36.25 -8.29
CA ALA A 29 13.98 -37.04 -7.53
C ALA A 29 13.55 -37.17 -6.06
N CYS A 30 13.87 -38.32 -5.45
CA CYS A 30 13.55 -38.66 -4.08
C CYS A 30 14.16 -37.69 -3.07
N VAL A 31 13.46 -37.35 -1.99
CA VAL A 31 13.91 -36.69 -0.75
C VAL A 31 14.68 -35.38 -0.93
N ASN A 32 14.58 -34.74 -2.06
CA ASN A 32 15.24 -33.44 -2.28
C ASN A 32 14.57 -32.29 -1.50
N GLY A 33 13.28 -32.43 -1.17
CA GLY A 33 12.50 -31.51 -0.37
C GLY A 33 12.26 -31.99 1.06
N GLU A 34 13.07 -32.88 1.63
CA GLU A 34 12.91 -33.46 2.98
C GLU A 34 13.28 -32.44 4.06
N PHE A 35 12.43 -31.43 4.26
CA PHE A 35 12.71 -30.24 5.09
C PHE A 35 12.68 -30.49 6.61
N HIS A 36 12.32 -31.68 7.08
CA HIS A 36 12.29 -32.01 8.51
C HIS A 36 13.65 -32.47 9.07
N VAL A 37 14.66 -32.68 8.21
CA VAL A 37 16.01 -33.14 8.58
C VAL A 37 17.07 -32.08 8.24
N GLY A 38 17.13 -30.99 8.98
CA GLY A 38 18.05 -29.89 8.72
C GLY A 38 17.74 -29.16 7.42
N THR A 39 18.71 -28.49 6.82
CA THR A 39 18.54 -27.78 5.54
C THR A 39 18.52 -28.75 4.38
N CYS A 40 17.38 -28.96 3.76
CA CYS A 40 17.24 -29.85 2.61
C CYS A 40 17.81 -29.24 1.32
N PHE A 41 17.85 -30.02 0.24
CA PHE A 41 18.38 -29.55 -1.03
C PHE A 41 17.55 -28.45 -1.67
N ALA A 42 16.20 -28.53 -1.54
CA ALA A 42 15.28 -27.47 -2.00
C ALA A 42 15.52 -26.15 -1.28
N GLU A 43 15.62 -26.17 0.06
CA GLU A 43 15.90 -24.98 0.86
C GLU A 43 17.27 -24.38 0.54
N THR A 44 18.28 -25.23 0.27
CA THR A 44 19.61 -24.74 -0.07
C THR A 44 19.59 -23.89 -1.34
N TRP A 45 18.80 -24.27 -2.35
CA TRP A 45 18.62 -23.47 -3.56
C TRP A 45 18.04 -22.08 -3.31
N LEU A 46 17.14 -21.94 -2.36
CA LEU A 46 16.51 -20.65 -2.02
C LEU A 46 17.34 -19.78 -1.06
N ARG A 47 18.31 -20.41 -0.37
CA ARG A 47 19.10 -19.74 0.69
C ARG A 47 20.54 -19.46 0.27
N ALA A 48 20.96 -19.92 -0.91
CA ALA A 48 22.31 -19.72 -1.39
C ALA A 48 22.60 -18.24 -1.63
N THR A 49 23.80 -17.81 -1.22
CA THR A 49 24.30 -16.45 -1.41
C THR A 49 25.76 -16.45 -1.80
N ASP A 50 26.21 -15.43 -2.53
CA ASP A 50 27.61 -15.14 -2.84
C ASP A 50 27.87 -13.68 -2.45
N ASP A 51 28.84 -13.46 -1.55
CA ASP A 51 29.15 -12.14 -0.96
C ASP A 51 27.93 -11.36 -0.40
N GLY A 52 26.90 -12.09 0.08
CA GLY A 52 25.67 -11.52 0.62
C GLY A 52 24.54 -11.35 -0.40
N GLU A 53 24.84 -11.46 -1.69
CA GLU A 53 23.83 -11.37 -2.76
C GLU A 53 23.16 -12.72 -2.99
N PRO A 54 21.83 -12.77 -3.23
CA PRO A 54 21.12 -14.01 -3.52
C PRO A 54 21.67 -14.73 -4.76
N THR A 55 21.84 -16.05 -4.63
CA THR A 55 22.16 -16.97 -5.73
C THR A 55 21.20 -18.15 -5.72
N GLY A 56 21.48 -19.21 -6.47
CA GLY A 56 20.65 -20.42 -6.44
C GLY A 56 19.41 -20.30 -7.32
N ALA A 57 18.21 -20.35 -6.75
CA ALA A 57 16.94 -20.41 -7.51
C ALA A 57 15.85 -19.53 -6.91
N VAL A 58 14.88 -19.08 -7.75
CA VAL A 58 13.68 -18.34 -7.33
C VAL A 58 12.70 -19.24 -6.58
N ALA A 59 12.45 -20.43 -7.13
CA ALA A 59 11.55 -21.42 -6.53
C ALA A 59 11.92 -22.83 -6.96
N THR A 60 11.57 -23.82 -6.12
CA THR A 60 11.78 -25.22 -6.41
C THR A 60 10.54 -26.04 -6.09
N PHE A 61 10.29 -27.09 -6.87
CA PHE A 61 9.23 -28.08 -6.63
C PHE A 61 9.86 -29.46 -6.51
N MET A 62 9.85 -30.02 -5.30
CA MET A 62 10.65 -31.19 -4.95
C MET A 62 9.91 -32.13 -4.01
N SER A 63 10.17 -33.45 -4.13
CA SER A 63 9.57 -34.46 -3.27
C SER A 63 10.17 -34.47 -1.87
N THR A 64 9.32 -34.53 -0.86
CA THR A 64 9.68 -34.60 0.58
C THR A 64 10.04 -36.01 1.04
N VAL A 65 9.68 -37.01 0.26
CA VAL A 65 9.91 -38.45 0.55
C VAL A 65 10.42 -39.16 -0.70
N ASN A 66 10.57 -40.50 -0.60
CA ASN A 66 10.90 -41.31 -1.77
C ASN A 66 9.73 -41.33 -2.76
N ALA A 67 9.97 -40.91 -3.99
CA ALA A 67 9.01 -40.88 -5.08
C ALA A 67 9.14 -42.12 -5.98
N ALA A 68 8.05 -42.52 -6.60
CA ALA A 68 8.05 -43.51 -7.67
C ALA A 68 8.74 -42.98 -8.95
N TRP A 69 8.83 -43.77 -10.01
CA TRP A 69 9.40 -43.32 -11.28
C TRP A 69 8.37 -42.81 -12.28
N ASN A 70 7.44 -43.68 -12.68
CA ASN A 70 6.58 -43.39 -13.83
C ASN A 70 5.59 -42.21 -13.59
N PRO A 71 4.81 -42.15 -12.50
CA PRO A 71 3.89 -41.05 -12.33
C PRO A 71 4.58 -39.69 -12.27
N PRO A 72 5.67 -39.49 -11.48
CA PRO A 72 6.41 -38.23 -11.45
C PRO A 72 7.04 -37.80 -12.77
N MET A 73 7.47 -38.75 -13.62
CA MET A 73 8.02 -38.43 -14.94
C MET A 73 6.93 -37.93 -15.89
N ASP A 74 5.73 -38.49 -15.82
CA ASP A 74 4.56 -38.01 -16.58
C ASP A 74 4.19 -36.55 -16.18
N ALA A 75 4.21 -36.25 -14.88
CA ALA A 75 4.05 -34.88 -14.41
C ALA A 75 5.16 -33.94 -14.95
N GLN A 76 6.41 -34.41 -15.01
CA GLN A 76 7.52 -33.61 -15.53
C GLN A 76 7.36 -33.33 -17.04
N ASP A 77 6.93 -34.29 -17.81
CA ASP A 77 6.65 -34.09 -19.23
C ASP A 77 5.54 -33.04 -19.42
N GLU A 78 4.47 -33.12 -18.63
CA GLU A 78 3.39 -32.13 -18.63
C GLU A 78 3.84 -30.75 -18.18
N PHE A 79 4.73 -30.62 -17.17
CA PHE A 79 5.31 -29.31 -16.80
C PHE A 79 5.99 -28.66 -18.01
N ASN A 80 6.71 -29.43 -18.81
CA ASN A 80 7.39 -28.90 -20.01
C ASN A 80 6.39 -28.50 -21.08
N ASP A 81 5.35 -29.31 -21.33
CA ASP A 81 4.33 -29.01 -22.32
C ASP A 81 3.55 -27.75 -21.98
N ILE A 82 3.20 -27.55 -20.71
CA ILE A 82 2.56 -26.32 -20.24
C ILE A 82 3.51 -25.13 -20.33
N PHE A 83 4.77 -25.31 -19.90
CA PHE A 83 5.79 -24.25 -19.90
C PHE A 83 6.07 -23.70 -21.30
N VAL A 84 6.09 -24.55 -22.33
CA VAL A 84 6.28 -24.14 -23.73
C VAL A 84 4.96 -23.76 -24.43
N GLU A 85 3.88 -23.63 -23.68
CA GLU A 85 2.56 -23.24 -24.18
C GLU A 85 2.05 -24.15 -25.32
N SER A 86 2.23 -25.48 -25.20
CA SER A 86 1.74 -26.47 -26.17
C SER A 86 0.21 -26.50 -26.27
N TYR A 87 -0.50 -25.97 -25.28
CA TYR A 87 -1.96 -25.93 -25.19
C TYR A 87 -2.51 -24.52 -25.41
N SER A 88 -3.38 -24.35 -26.40
CA SER A 88 -3.99 -23.04 -26.68
C SER A 88 -5.05 -22.61 -25.66
N ASN A 89 -5.58 -23.53 -24.86
CA ASN A 89 -6.68 -23.32 -23.93
C ASN A 89 -6.31 -23.55 -22.45
N ASN A 90 -5.07 -23.90 -22.15
CA ASN A 90 -4.58 -24.13 -20.80
C ASN A 90 -3.20 -23.47 -20.60
N ILE A 91 -3.15 -22.16 -20.82
CA ILE A 91 -1.91 -21.38 -20.61
C ILE A 91 -1.76 -21.12 -19.12
N LYS A 92 -0.64 -21.57 -18.54
CA LYS A 92 -0.24 -21.32 -17.16
C LYS A 92 1.20 -20.84 -17.17
N ARG A 93 1.45 -19.67 -16.64
CA ARG A 93 2.77 -19.02 -16.62
C ARG A 93 3.37 -18.93 -15.22
N THR A 94 2.56 -19.14 -14.17
CA THR A 94 3.06 -19.14 -12.80
C THR A 94 3.65 -20.49 -12.41
N PHE A 95 4.69 -20.47 -11.57
CA PHE A 95 5.35 -21.68 -11.10
C PHE A 95 4.38 -22.68 -10.45
N GLY A 96 3.50 -22.16 -9.58
CA GLY A 96 2.46 -22.97 -8.96
C GLY A 96 1.41 -23.46 -9.93
N GLY A 97 1.02 -22.64 -10.91
CA GLY A 97 0.06 -23.02 -11.96
C GLY A 97 0.58 -24.17 -12.82
N ILE A 98 1.83 -24.11 -13.27
CA ILE A 98 2.49 -25.18 -14.03
C ILE A 98 2.58 -26.44 -13.18
N SER A 99 3.13 -26.32 -11.94
CA SER A 99 3.32 -27.44 -11.02
C SER A 99 2.02 -28.16 -10.69
N SER A 100 0.95 -27.42 -10.37
CA SER A 100 -0.33 -28.01 -10.02
C SER A 100 -0.99 -28.71 -11.21
N ASN A 101 -0.95 -28.12 -12.40
CA ASN A 101 -1.56 -28.73 -13.59
C ASN A 101 -0.84 -30.00 -14.01
N GLY A 102 0.50 -30.05 -13.95
CA GLY A 102 1.22 -31.29 -14.20
C GLY A 102 0.92 -32.39 -13.18
N CYS A 103 0.75 -32.03 -11.90
CA CYS A 103 0.28 -32.99 -10.90
C CYS A 103 -1.15 -33.50 -11.20
N MET A 104 -2.07 -32.62 -11.63
CA MET A 104 -3.42 -33.01 -12.02
C MET A 104 -3.40 -33.99 -13.20
N HIS A 105 -2.58 -33.72 -14.22
CA HIS A 105 -2.38 -34.62 -15.35
C HIS A 105 -1.90 -36.01 -14.90
N MET A 106 -0.89 -36.05 -14.04
CA MET A 106 -0.41 -37.29 -13.41
C MET A 106 -1.51 -38.04 -12.66
N ASN A 107 -2.34 -37.31 -11.89
CA ASN A 107 -3.46 -37.90 -11.14
C ASN A 107 -4.50 -38.50 -12.09
N ASP A 108 -4.83 -37.84 -13.19
CA ASP A 108 -5.75 -38.33 -14.19
C ASP A 108 -5.25 -39.63 -14.88
N ASN A 109 -3.95 -39.71 -15.16
CA ASN A 109 -3.33 -40.83 -15.83
C ASN A 109 -3.09 -42.04 -14.93
N TYR A 110 -2.78 -41.80 -13.63
CA TYR A 110 -2.35 -42.86 -12.69
C TYR A 110 -3.30 -43.08 -11.52
N GLY A 111 -4.40 -42.30 -11.43
CA GLY A 111 -5.38 -42.42 -10.33
C GLY A 111 -4.75 -42.32 -8.96
N SER A 112 -5.09 -43.24 -8.05
CA SER A 112 -4.59 -43.21 -6.67
C SER A 112 -3.05 -43.23 -6.54
N SER A 113 -2.33 -43.76 -7.52
CA SER A 113 -0.87 -43.69 -7.51
C SER A 113 -0.36 -42.29 -7.82
N GLY A 114 -1.03 -41.57 -8.71
CA GLY A 114 -0.75 -40.15 -8.99
C GLY A 114 -1.09 -39.27 -7.79
N ASP A 115 -2.27 -39.48 -7.18
CA ASP A 115 -2.71 -38.75 -5.99
C ASP A 115 -1.67 -38.84 -4.86
N VAL A 116 -1.14 -40.03 -4.61
CA VAL A 116 -0.11 -40.25 -3.58
C VAL A 116 1.18 -39.49 -3.91
N GLU A 117 1.61 -39.52 -5.17
CA GLU A 117 2.83 -38.78 -5.59
C GLU A 117 2.63 -37.27 -5.49
N THR A 118 1.46 -36.75 -5.81
CA THR A 118 1.13 -35.33 -5.63
C THR A 118 1.28 -34.88 -4.18
N LEU A 119 0.87 -35.70 -3.20
CA LEU A 119 1.03 -35.39 -1.77
C LEU A 119 2.49 -35.35 -1.30
N TYR A 120 3.41 -35.93 -2.04
CA TYR A 120 4.82 -35.99 -1.69
C TYR A 120 5.59 -34.72 -2.11
N TRP A 121 5.06 -33.94 -3.04
CA TRP A 121 5.73 -32.79 -3.61
C TRP A 121 5.34 -31.49 -2.96
N THR A 122 6.33 -30.63 -2.74
CA THR A 122 6.15 -29.34 -2.08
C THR A 122 6.84 -28.25 -2.91
N ILE A 123 6.16 -27.10 -3.05
CA ILE A 123 6.75 -25.88 -3.57
C ILE A 123 7.51 -25.20 -2.43
N PHE A 124 8.76 -24.84 -2.70
CA PHE A 124 9.60 -23.97 -1.89
C PHE A 124 9.77 -22.66 -2.67
N GLY A 125 9.41 -21.53 -2.08
CA GLY A 125 9.32 -20.23 -2.73
C GLY A 125 7.89 -19.82 -2.99
N ASP A 126 7.70 -18.73 -3.74
CA ASP A 126 6.37 -18.18 -4.05
C ASP A 126 5.79 -18.86 -5.31
N PRO A 127 4.62 -19.52 -5.22
CA PRO A 127 3.96 -20.15 -6.35
C PRO A 127 3.42 -19.16 -7.39
N SER A 128 3.25 -17.89 -7.04
CA SER A 128 2.71 -16.85 -7.93
C SER A 128 3.72 -16.31 -8.94
N PHE A 129 5.01 -16.56 -8.74
CA PHE A 129 6.04 -16.10 -9.67
C PHE A 129 5.83 -16.62 -11.08
N VAL A 130 5.90 -15.70 -12.04
CA VAL A 130 5.80 -16.00 -13.47
C VAL A 130 7.12 -16.57 -13.97
N VAL A 131 7.05 -17.76 -14.58
CA VAL A 131 8.22 -18.43 -15.16
C VAL A 131 8.43 -17.92 -16.58
N ARG A 132 9.56 -17.28 -16.82
CA ARG A 132 9.90 -16.77 -18.16
C ARG A 132 10.40 -17.91 -19.04
N SER A 133 9.90 -17.98 -20.28
CA SER A 133 10.21 -19.05 -21.26
C SER A 133 11.11 -18.58 -22.40
N ASP A 134 11.45 -17.29 -22.46
CA ASP A 134 12.31 -16.71 -23.49
C ASP A 134 13.24 -15.64 -22.91
N THR A 135 14.20 -15.20 -23.70
CA THR A 135 15.03 -14.04 -23.38
C THR A 135 14.17 -12.79 -23.32
N PRO A 136 14.15 -12.07 -22.19
CA PRO A 136 13.28 -10.91 -22.06
C PRO A 136 13.61 -9.81 -23.07
N GLY A 137 12.57 -9.35 -23.79
CA GLY A 137 12.63 -8.19 -24.67
C GLY A 137 12.41 -6.87 -23.92
N GLY A 138 12.68 -5.73 -24.57
CA GLY A 138 12.25 -4.41 -24.06
C GLY A 138 10.77 -4.17 -24.36
N LEU A 139 10.12 -3.35 -23.53
CA LEU A 139 8.80 -2.78 -23.81
C LEU A 139 8.96 -1.38 -24.41
N ASN A 140 8.18 -1.09 -25.45
CA ASN A 140 8.03 0.28 -25.93
C ASN A 140 6.81 0.91 -25.26
N VAL A 141 7.06 1.88 -24.37
CA VAL A 141 6.02 2.58 -23.61
C VAL A 141 6.09 4.06 -23.95
N THR A 142 4.94 4.67 -24.21
CA THR A 142 4.80 6.11 -24.44
C THR A 142 3.75 6.65 -23.50
N HIS A 143 4.10 7.69 -22.74
CA HIS A 143 3.23 8.35 -21.78
C HIS A 143 3.62 9.82 -21.61
N ASP A 144 2.79 10.60 -20.97
CA ASP A 144 3.16 11.92 -20.47
C ASP A 144 3.99 11.77 -19.18
N ASP A 145 4.97 12.64 -18.98
CA ASP A 145 5.83 12.65 -17.79
C ASP A 145 5.21 13.44 -16.62
N ILE A 146 3.96 13.92 -16.80
CA ILE A 146 3.29 14.84 -15.89
C ILE A 146 1.87 14.34 -15.60
N LEU A 147 1.48 14.44 -14.33
CA LEU A 147 0.10 14.39 -13.84
C LEU A 147 -0.22 15.72 -13.16
N ILE A 148 -1.40 16.27 -13.40
CA ILE A 148 -1.82 17.51 -12.72
C ILE A 148 -2.43 17.15 -11.35
N ILE A 149 -2.13 17.93 -10.32
CA ILE A 149 -2.71 17.81 -8.97
C ILE A 149 -4.24 17.72 -9.07
N GLY A 150 -4.83 16.79 -8.31
CA GLY A 150 -6.25 16.47 -8.37
C GLY A 150 -6.63 15.52 -9.50
N GLY A 151 -5.69 15.15 -10.37
CA GLY A 151 -5.90 14.14 -11.39
C GLY A 151 -5.95 12.73 -10.79
N ASP A 152 -6.93 11.96 -11.21
CA ASP A 152 -7.17 10.58 -10.78
C ASP A 152 -7.03 9.55 -11.90
N MET A 153 -6.69 10.00 -13.11
CA MET A 153 -6.50 9.16 -14.28
C MET A 153 -5.16 9.40 -14.96
N PHE A 154 -4.47 8.31 -15.27
CA PHE A 154 -3.24 8.33 -16.07
C PHE A 154 -3.33 7.36 -17.24
N SER A 155 -2.84 7.77 -18.40
CA SER A 155 -2.89 6.93 -19.60
C SER A 155 -1.52 6.75 -20.23
N LEU A 156 -1.28 5.56 -20.78
CA LEU A 156 -0.08 5.26 -21.55
C LEU A 156 -0.40 4.32 -22.72
N GLN A 157 0.50 4.27 -23.68
CA GLN A 157 0.46 3.35 -24.80
C GLN A 157 1.66 2.40 -24.74
N THR A 158 1.42 1.11 -24.92
CA THR A 158 2.47 0.08 -25.04
C THR A 158 2.27 -0.75 -26.30
N ASP A 159 3.33 -1.41 -26.76
CA ASP A 159 3.31 -2.35 -27.88
C ASP A 159 2.91 -3.79 -27.46
N ASN A 160 2.55 -4.00 -26.19
CA ASN A 160 2.16 -5.30 -25.65
C ASN A 160 0.77 -5.27 -25.04
N THR A 161 -0.17 -6.03 -25.62
CA THR A 161 -1.57 -6.08 -25.17
C THR A 161 -1.81 -6.90 -23.89
N GLU A 162 -0.80 -7.59 -23.38
CA GLU A 162 -0.84 -8.29 -22.09
C GLU A 162 -0.11 -7.51 -20.98
N ALA A 163 0.35 -6.29 -21.26
CA ALA A 163 1.09 -5.50 -20.29
C ALA A 163 0.20 -5.07 -19.12
N LEU A 164 0.77 -5.09 -17.94
CA LEU A 164 0.20 -4.51 -16.71
C LEU A 164 1.02 -3.29 -16.34
N ALA A 165 0.38 -2.15 -16.23
CA ALA A 165 1.00 -0.93 -15.71
C ALA A 165 0.47 -0.62 -14.30
N ALA A 166 1.36 -0.12 -13.45
CA ALA A 166 1.06 0.25 -12.07
C ALA A 166 1.73 1.59 -11.74
N ILE A 167 1.05 2.41 -10.96
CA ILE A 167 1.57 3.65 -10.39
C ILE A 167 1.61 3.51 -8.89
N SER A 168 2.74 3.91 -8.28
CA SER A 168 2.91 3.92 -6.83
C SER A 168 3.58 5.22 -6.35
N LEU A 169 3.38 5.53 -5.07
CA LEU A 169 4.03 6.62 -4.36
C LEU A 169 4.65 6.03 -3.09
N ASP A 170 5.96 6.20 -2.90
CA ASP A 170 6.71 5.68 -1.74
C ASP A 170 6.48 4.18 -1.49
N GLY A 171 6.31 3.39 -2.56
CA GLY A 171 6.04 1.94 -2.50
C GLY A 171 4.59 1.56 -2.20
N ILE A 172 3.67 2.53 -2.09
CA ILE A 172 2.23 2.30 -1.95
C ILE A 172 1.59 2.34 -3.33
N LEU A 173 0.89 1.27 -3.72
CA LEU A 173 0.16 1.20 -4.99
C LEU A 173 -1.00 2.19 -4.98
N LEU A 174 -1.04 3.08 -5.96
CA LEU A 174 -2.14 4.04 -6.17
C LEU A 174 -3.16 3.56 -7.21
N GLY A 175 -2.72 2.76 -8.17
CA GLY A 175 -3.60 2.22 -9.20
C GLY A 175 -2.87 1.34 -10.20
N SER A 176 -3.59 0.45 -10.87
CA SER A 176 -3.03 -0.42 -11.91
C SER A 176 -4.08 -0.81 -12.94
N ALA A 177 -3.65 -1.05 -14.18
CA ALA A 177 -4.52 -1.51 -15.24
C ALA A 177 -3.76 -2.36 -16.27
N TYR A 178 -4.47 -3.27 -16.91
CA TYR A 178 -3.98 -3.99 -18.09
C TYR A 178 -4.17 -3.19 -19.37
N ALA A 179 -3.28 -3.40 -20.33
CA ALA A 179 -3.45 -2.91 -21.68
C ALA A 179 -4.68 -3.51 -22.36
N ASP A 180 -5.36 -2.70 -23.15
CA ASP A 180 -6.44 -3.16 -24.02
C ASP A 180 -5.89 -3.84 -25.30
N GLU A 181 -6.78 -4.27 -26.18
CA GLU A 181 -6.43 -4.92 -27.46
C GLU A 181 -5.62 -4.03 -28.44
N ASN A 182 -5.55 -2.72 -28.16
CA ASN A 182 -4.75 -1.75 -28.92
C ASN A 182 -3.45 -1.38 -28.22
N GLY A 183 -3.20 -1.92 -27.02
CA GLY A 183 -2.05 -1.57 -26.18
C GLY A 183 -2.23 -0.30 -25.36
N MET A 184 -3.45 0.27 -25.28
CA MET A 184 -3.75 1.42 -24.43
C MET A 184 -3.98 0.95 -23.01
N VAL A 185 -3.35 1.62 -22.05
CA VAL A 185 -3.59 1.43 -20.63
C VAL A 185 -4.19 2.70 -20.03
N MET A 186 -5.29 2.56 -19.32
CA MET A 186 -5.90 3.64 -18.55
C MET A 186 -5.91 3.26 -17.08
N ILE A 187 -5.08 3.90 -16.29
CA ILE A 187 -4.95 3.67 -14.85
C ILE A 187 -5.86 4.65 -14.13
N GLN A 188 -6.85 4.14 -13.42
CA GLN A 188 -7.61 4.91 -12.45
C GLN A 188 -6.87 4.83 -11.12
N LEU A 189 -6.52 5.97 -10.53
CA LEU A 189 -5.98 6.04 -9.18
C LEU A 189 -7.10 5.87 -8.16
N ASP A 190 -6.81 5.20 -7.05
CA ASP A 190 -7.78 4.98 -5.97
C ASP A 190 -8.24 6.30 -5.34
N GLU A 191 -7.31 7.27 -5.24
CA GLU A 191 -7.54 8.64 -4.80
C GLU A 191 -6.72 9.60 -5.67
N PRO A 192 -7.21 10.85 -5.91
CA PRO A 192 -6.42 11.88 -6.59
C PRO A 192 -5.16 12.21 -5.79
N VAL A 193 -4.07 12.55 -6.50
CA VAL A 193 -2.85 13.03 -5.85
C VAL A 193 -2.95 14.55 -5.67
N GLU A 194 -3.03 15.00 -4.43
CA GLU A 194 -3.37 16.40 -4.10
C GLU A 194 -2.14 17.28 -3.83
N ILE A 195 -0.95 16.69 -3.79
CA ILE A 195 0.31 17.42 -3.52
C ILE A 195 1.35 17.16 -4.62
N PRO A 196 2.27 18.09 -4.88
CA PRO A 196 3.41 17.85 -5.74
C PRO A 196 4.21 16.62 -5.28
N SER A 197 4.43 15.66 -6.17
CA SER A 197 5.05 14.37 -5.85
C SER A 197 5.74 13.79 -7.08
N GLU A 198 6.62 12.83 -6.85
CA GLU A 198 7.18 11.98 -7.91
C GLU A 198 6.58 10.57 -7.76
N LEU A 199 5.84 10.12 -8.76
CA LEU A 199 5.21 8.80 -8.78
C LEU A 199 6.07 7.84 -9.58
N ASP A 200 6.17 6.60 -9.10
CA ASP A 200 6.82 5.52 -9.84
C ASP A 200 5.81 4.86 -10.79
N LEU A 201 6.15 4.82 -12.08
CA LEU A 201 5.45 4.05 -13.10
C LEU A 201 6.23 2.79 -13.42
N VAL A 202 5.61 1.63 -13.28
CA VAL A 202 6.18 0.34 -13.67
C VAL A 202 5.23 -0.35 -14.66
N VAL A 203 5.76 -0.74 -15.82
CA VAL A 203 5.01 -1.53 -16.81
C VAL A 203 5.70 -2.86 -17.02
N THR A 204 4.95 -3.94 -16.83
CA THR A 204 5.44 -5.32 -16.95
C THR A 204 4.66 -6.09 -18.00
N ALA A 205 5.34 -7.03 -18.68
CA ALA A 205 4.69 -7.99 -19.56
C ALA A 205 5.44 -9.33 -19.54
N TYR A 206 4.75 -10.39 -19.97
CA TYR A 206 5.36 -11.71 -20.06
C TYR A 206 6.56 -11.70 -21.02
N ASN A 207 7.67 -12.30 -20.59
CA ASN A 207 8.93 -12.31 -21.33
C ASN A 207 9.49 -10.93 -21.73
N HIS A 208 9.19 -9.89 -20.94
CA HIS A 208 9.77 -8.55 -21.13
C HIS A 208 10.53 -8.07 -19.90
N ILE A 209 11.50 -7.21 -20.12
CA ILE A 209 12.15 -6.43 -19.07
C ILE A 209 11.13 -5.38 -18.60
N PRO A 210 10.91 -5.21 -17.29
CA PRO A 210 10.06 -4.12 -16.80
C PRO A 210 10.49 -2.76 -17.35
N TYR A 211 9.53 -1.96 -17.76
CA TYR A 211 9.75 -0.53 -18.03
C TYR A 211 9.50 0.25 -16.75
N GLU A 212 10.41 1.15 -16.42
CA GLU A 212 10.33 1.97 -15.22
C GLU A 212 10.49 3.45 -15.61
N ALA A 213 9.66 4.31 -15.05
CA ALA A 213 9.70 5.76 -15.25
C ALA A 213 9.16 6.50 -14.04
N THR A 214 9.46 7.79 -13.96
CA THR A 214 8.91 8.70 -12.95
C THR A 214 7.90 9.64 -13.61
N ILE A 215 6.77 9.87 -12.95
CA ILE A 215 5.73 10.82 -13.33
C ILE A 215 5.71 11.94 -12.30
N ASN A 216 5.89 13.19 -12.77
CA ASN A 216 5.88 14.34 -11.89
C ASN A 216 4.44 14.84 -11.69
N VAL A 217 3.98 14.90 -10.45
CA VAL A 217 2.73 15.56 -10.11
C VAL A 217 3.01 17.04 -9.90
N ILE A 218 2.41 17.88 -10.71
CA ILE A 218 2.62 19.33 -10.67
C ILE A 218 1.30 20.08 -10.57
N ALA A 219 1.35 21.30 -10.03
CA ALA A 219 0.20 22.19 -10.02
C ALA A 219 -0.20 22.58 -11.46
N PRO A 220 -1.50 22.88 -11.69
CA PRO A 220 -1.93 23.47 -12.96
C PRO A 220 -1.31 24.86 -13.15
N ASP A 221 -1.40 25.40 -14.39
CA ASP A 221 -1.01 26.76 -14.67
C ASP A 221 -1.76 27.76 -13.80
N GLY A 222 -1.06 28.76 -13.26
CA GLY A 222 -1.60 29.76 -12.36
C GLY A 222 -1.13 29.59 -10.92
N SER A 223 -1.81 30.24 -9.99
CA SER A 223 -1.63 30.06 -8.54
C SER A 223 -2.31 28.77 -8.08
N TYR A 224 -1.67 28.05 -7.14
CA TYR A 224 -2.27 26.90 -6.48
C TYR A 224 -1.86 26.87 -5.00
N MET A 225 -2.82 27.09 -4.12
CA MET A 225 -2.55 27.15 -2.69
C MET A 225 -2.62 25.75 -2.07
N LEU A 226 -1.60 25.42 -1.28
CA LEU A 226 -1.55 24.21 -0.48
C LEU A 226 -1.42 24.58 1.00
N MET A 227 -2.19 23.92 1.86
CA MET A 227 -1.98 23.99 3.31
C MET A 227 -0.85 23.05 3.68
N ASP A 228 0.30 23.61 4.07
CA ASP A 228 1.50 22.85 4.45
C ASP A 228 1.41 22.33 5.89
N ALA A 229 1.04 23.23 6.82
CA ALA A 229 0.93 22.92 8.24
C ALA A 229 -0.02 23.88 8.96
N TYR A 230 -0.36 23.55 10.19
CA TYR A 230 -1.00 24.49 11.11
C TYR A 230 -0.44 24.32 12.53
N GLN A 231 -0.52 25.39 13.31
CA GLN A 231 -0.19 25.42 14.73
C GLN A 231 -1.21 26.25 15.48
N TYR A 232 -1.38 25.97 16.74
CA TYR A 232 -2.28 26.75 17.60
C TYR A 232 -1.62 27.12 18.92
N MET A 233 -2.16 28.16 19.55
CA MET A 233 -1.81 28.57 20.91
C MET A 233 -3.10 28.63 21.72
N SER A 234 -3.12 27.95 22.87
CA SER A 234 -4.24 27.91 23.80
C SER A 234 -3.69 27.92 25.22
N GLY A 235 -4.22 28.79 26.06
CA GLY A 235 -3.82 28.83 27.47
C GLY A 235 -2.32 28.93 27.74
N ASP A 236 -1.87 28.24 28.80
CA ASP A 236 -0.47 28.21 29.25
C ASP A 236 0.22 26.85 29.02
N ASP A 237 -0.46 25.82 28.43
CA ASP A 237 -0.01 24.43 28.43
C ASP A 237 -0.06 23.71 27.06
N ASP A 238 -0.23 24.42 25.97
CA ASP A 238 -0.32 23.88 24.60
C ASP A 238 -1.45 22.85 24.39
N GLN A 239 -2.44 22.77 25.29
CA GLN A 239 -3.65 21.95 25.15
C GLN A 239 -4.87 22.84 24.97
N ILE A 240 -5.80 22.43 24.14
CA ILE A 240 -7.05 23.14 23.98
C ILE A 240 -8.02 22.64 25.05
N ALA A 241 -8.42 23.50 25.99
CA ALA A 241 -9.35 23.14 27.02
C ALA A 241 -10.74 23.82 26.82
N PHE A 242 -11.75 23.27 27.49
CA PHE A 242 -13.10 23.84 27.50
C PHE A 242 -13.09 25.30 28.01
N GLY A 243 -13.79 26.17 27.29
CA GLY A 243 -13.93 27.57 27.64
C GLY A 243 -12.73 28.45 27.35
N GLU A 244 -11.69 27.94 26.69
CA GLU A 244 -10.50 28.69 26.29
C GLU A 244 -10.67 29.39 24.94
N SER A 245 -9.89 30.45 24.75
CA SER A 245 -9.71 31.11 23.47
C SER A 245 -8.45 30.55 22.80
N VAL A 246 -8.57 30.21 21.52
CA VAL A 246 -7.51 29.60 20.72
C VAL A 246 -7.13 30.51 19.57
N ASP A 247 -5.83 30.69 19.36
CA ASP A 247 -5.24 31.34 18.20
C ASP A 247 -4.69 30.26 17.27
N LEU A 248 -5.26 30.12 16.05
CA LEU A 248 -4.81 29.17 15.04
C LEU A 248 -4.05 29.90 13.93
N ILE A 249 -2.85 29.43 13.63
CA ILE A 249 -1.98 29.91 12.55
C ILE A 249 -1.84 28.80 11.54
N VAL A 250 -1.97 29.14 10.26
CA VAL A 250 -1.85 28.18 9.15
C VAL A 250 -0.69 28.57 8.26
N SER A 251 0.13 27.60 7.85
CA SER A 251 1.17 27.74 6.84
C SER A 251 0.57 27.41 5.48
N LEU A 252 0.65 28.35 4.53
CA LEU A 252 0.23 28.18 3.14
C LEU A 252 1.42 28.26 2.20
N GLU A 253 1.48 27.37 1.25
CA GLU A 253 2.44 27.37 0.13
C GLU A 253 1.71 27.62 -1.19
N ASN A 254 2.25 28.49 -2.03
CA ASN A 254 1.84 28.60 -3.41
C ASN A 254 2.68 27.64 -4.28
N VAL A 255 2.22 26.41 -4.49
CA VAL A 255 2.88 25.43 -5.36
C VAL A 255 2.58 25.63 -6.83
N GLY A 256 1.77 26.63 -7.19
CA GLY A 256 1.44 26.99 -8.54
C GLY A 256 2.59 27.62 -9.31
N THR A 257 2.41 27.79 -10.60
CA THR A 257 3.46 28.33 -11.52
C THR A 257 3.51 29.86 -11.55
N GLU A 258 2.48 30.54 -11.03
CA GLU A 258 2.37 32.00 -11.03
C GLU A 258 2.08 32.54 -9.62
N PRO A 259 2.42 33.80 -9.32
CA PRO A 259 2.00 34.44 -8.08
C PRO A 259 0.48 34.52 -7.95
N SER A 260 -0.05 34.41 -6.75
CA SER A 260 -1.48 34.63 -6.48
C SER A 260 -1.86 36.11 -6.57
N GLY A 261 -3.17 36.36 -6.65
CA GLY A 261 -3.76 37.64 -6.34
C GLY A 261 -3.81 37.93 -4.82
N VAL A 262 -4.74 38.77 -4.40
CA VAL A 262 -5.06 38.94 -2.99
C VAL A 262 -5.96 37.77 -2.59
N ILE A 263 -5.50 37.01 -1.60
CA ILE A 263 -6.17 35.80 -1.11
C ILE A 263 -7.12 36.17 0.02
N THR A 264 -8.29 35.56 0.02
CA THR A 264 -9.19 35.54 1.18
C THR A 264 -9.15 34.14 1.80
N ALA A 265 -8.75 34.06 3.06
CA ALA A 265 -8.75 32.81 3.83
C ALA A 265 -9.88 32.84 4.87
N THR A 266 -10.79 31.87 4.84
CA THR A 266 -11.95 31.77 5.73
C THR A 266 -11.90 30.45 6.48
N LEU A 267 -11.95 30.50 7.82
CA LEU A 267 -12.03 29.32 8.68
C LEU A 267 -13.48 29.07 9.09
N VAL A 268 -14.07 27.99 8.58
CA VAL A 268 -15.49 27.67 8.75
C VAL A 268 -15.66 26.51 9.73
N PRO A 269 -16.22 26.71 10.94
CA PRO A 269 -16.46 25.61 11.87
C PRO A 269 -17.54 24.66 11.35
N GLN A 270 -17.27 23.35 11.45
CA GLN A 270 -18.20 22.27 11.09
C GLN A 270 -18.90 21.70 12.33
N THR A 271 -18.37 21.96 13.53
CA THR A 271 -18.93 21.54 14.80
C THR A 271 -19.49 22.72 15.57
N GLY A 272 -20.54 22.49 16.37
CA GLY A 272 -21.21 23.55 17.18
C GLY A 272 -20.48 23.88 18.48
N ASN A 273 -19.26 23.40 18.68
CA ASN A 273 -18.53 23.48 19.94
C ASN A 273 -17.59 24.70 20.04
N VAL A 274 -17.65 25.60 19.04
CA VAL A 274 -16.79 26.80 18.99
C VAL A 274 -17.58 28.05 18.57
N SER A 275 -17.04 29.19 18.92
CA SER A 275 -17.55 30.51 18.52
C SER A 275 -16.41 31.28 17.87
N MET A 276 -16.54 31.63 16.59
CA MET A 276 -15.48 32.36 15.87
C MET A 276 -15.40 33.81 16.38
N VAL A 277 -14.19 34.31 16.57
CA VAL A 277 -13.85 35.69 16.87
C VAL A 277 -13.21 36.34 15.64
N THR A 278 -12.27 35.64 15.00
CA THR A 278 -11.66 36.04 13.72
C THR A 278 -11.77 34.87 12.77
N GLU A 279 -12.67 34.95 11.80
CA GLU A 279 -12.96 33.87 10.85
C GLU A 279 -12.39 34.13 9.46
N ILE A 280 -12.10 35.38 9.09
CA ILE A 280 -11.70 35.77 7.73
C ILE A 280 -10.41 36.61 7.82
N LEU A 281 -9.45 36.27 6.99
CA LEU A 281 -8.21 36.99 6.80
C LEU A 281 -7.98 37.33 5.33
N GLU A 282 -7.49 38.54 5.05
CA GLU A 282 -6.99 38.95 3.74
C GLU A 282 -5.47 38.87 3.74
N VAL A 283 -4.92 38.22 2.72
CA VAL A 283 -3.48 37.98 2.54
C VAL A 283 -3.04 38.60 1.23
N SER A 284 -1.91 39.27 1.24
CA SER A 284 -1.31 39.79 0.01
C SER A 284 -0.88 38.64 -0.92
N SER A 285 -0.60 38.98 -2.19
CA SER A 285 -0.06 38.02 -3.16
C SER A 285 1.07 37.19 -2.60
N ILE A 286 1.02 35.87 -2.83
CA ILE A 286 2.05 34.89 -2.49
C ILE A 286 2.76 34.50 -3.78
N ALA A 287 4.09 34.61 -3.83
CA ALA A 287 4.86 34.24 -5.01
C ALA A 287 4.85 32.72 -5.22
N SER A 288 5.07 32.27 -6.46
CA SER A 288 5.26 30.84 -6.75
C SER A 288 6.42 30.27 -5.93
N GLY A 289 6.19 29.15 -5.22
CA GLY A 289 7.14 28.50 -4.32
C GLY A 289 7.33 29.19 -2.98
N GLU A 290 6.53 30.22 -2.66
CA GLU A 290 6.60 30.92 -1.37
C GLU A 290 5.70 30.26 -0.33
N ILE A 291 6.25 30.09 0.87
CA ILE A 291 5.51 29.63 2.05
C ILE A 291 5.30 30.83 2.97
N ILE A 292 4.09 31.05 3.44
CA ILE A 292 3.77 32.09 4.41
C ILE A 292 2.91 31.55 5.55
N GLU A 293 3.01 32.18 6.71
CA GLU A 293 2.08 31.95 7.83
C GLU A 293 0.96 33.00 7.79
N ILE A 294 -0.28 32.54 7.90
CA ILE A 294 -1.47 33.37 8.01
C ILE A 294 -2.16 33.11 9.34
N GLY A 295 -2.67 34.17 9.95
CA GLY A 295 -3.33 34.06 11.26
C GLY A 295 -3.07 35.27 12.16
N PRO A 296 -3.51 35.22 13.43
CA PRO A 296 -4.30 34.10 13.95
C PRO A 296 -5.77 34.16 13.50
N PHE A 297 -6.33 33.00 13.16
CA PHE A 297 -7.76 32.77 13.26
C PHE A 297 -8.08 32.57 14.75
N GLN A 298 -9.08 33.26 15.27
CA GLN A 298 -9.40 33.20 16.69
C GLN A 298 -10.77 32.59 16.92
N PHE A 299 -10.87 31.70 17.88
CA PHE A 299 -12.16 31.13 18.30
C PHE A 299 -12.15 30.77 19.78
N ASP A 300 -13.36 30.81 20.38
CA ASP A 300 -13.59 30.39 21.75
C ASP A 300 -14.21 29.00 21.77
N VAL A 301 -13.66 28.11 22.60
CA VAL A 301 -14.14 26.74 22.81
C VAL A 301 -15.31 26.74 23.80
N SER A 302 -16.37 25.99 23.48
CA SER A 302 -17.54 25.87 24.32
C SER A 302 -17.21 25.28 25.69
N ILE A 303 -17.77 25.85 26.76
CA ILE A 303 -17.69 25.27 28.11
C ILE A 303 -18.41 23.91 28.24
N ASN A 304 -19.20 23.53 27.25
CA ASN A 304 -19.98 22.31 27.21
C ASN A 304 -19.39 21.24 26.25
N ILE A 305 -18.17 21.49 25.74
CA ILE A 305 -17.50 20.47 24.93
C ILE A 305 -17.20 19.23 25.80
N LEU A 306 -17.34 18.06 25.20
CA LEU A 306 -17.02 16.83 25.89
C LEU A 306 -15.49 16.61 25.94
N ASP A 307 -15.03 15.85 26.93
CA ASP A 307 -13.62 15.42 26.98
C ASP A 307 -13.23 14.67 25.69
N GLN A 308 -12.06 15.00 25.13
CA GLN A 308 -11.59 14.51 23.81
C GLN A 308 -12.57 14.87 22.67
N GLY A 309 -13.34 15.97 22.83
CA GLY A 309 -14.27 16.43 21.82
C GLY A 309 -13.56 16.99 20.60
N GLU A 310 -13.97 16.53 19.41
CA GLU A 310 -13.41 17.02 18.14
C GLU A 310 -13.98 18.39 17.78
N ILE A 311 -13.08 19.26 17.32
CA ILE A 311 -13.36 20.55 16.71
C ILE A 311 -12.90 20.48 15.26
N VAL A 312 -13.85 20.48 14.34
CA VAL A 312 -13.57 20.36 12.91
C VAL A 312 -13.84 21.70 12.22
N PHE A 313 -12.88 22.13 11.43
CA PHE A 313 -12.97 23.30 10.57
C PHE A 313 -12.72 22.92 9.12
N ILE A 314 -13.31 23.69 8.19
CA ILE A 314 -12.88 23.77 6.80
C ILE A 314 -12.22 25.14 6.61
N LEU A 315 -10.94 25.13 6.23
CA LEU A 315 -10.23 26.31 5.77
C LEU A 315 -10.47 26.49 4.28
N VAL A 316 -11.14 27.55 3.90
CA VAL A 316 -11.42 27.92 2.50
C VAL A 316 -10.47 29.01 2.09
N ILE A 317 -9.64 28.75 1.08
CA ILE A 317 -8.71 29.72 0.47
C ILE A 317 -9.26 30.13 -0.88
N GLN A 318 -9.38 31.43 -1.15
CA GLN A 318 -9.89 31.96 -2.42
C GLN A 318 -8.90 32.94 -3.05
N ASP A 319 -8.60 32.72 -4.36
CA ASP A 319 -7.84 33.61 -5.21
C ASP A 319 -8.67 33.91 -6.49
N GLY A 320 -9.42 34.99 -6.47
CA GLY A 320 -10.35 35.30 -7.55
C GLY A 320 -11.46 34.28 -7.70
N GLU A 321 -11.48 33.54 -8.80
CA GLU A 321 -12.43 32.45 -9.04
C GLU A 321 -11.93 31.07 -8.54
N ALA A 322 -10.64 30.94 -8.27
CA ALA A 322 -10.05 29.70 -7.74
C ALA A 322 -10.34 29.56 -6.24
N SER A 323 -10.57 28.34 -5.79
CA SER A 323 -10.84 28.02 -4.38
C SER A 323 -10.27 26.65 -4.02
N TRP A 324 -9.69 26.56 -2.82
CA TRP A 324 -9.16 25.33 -2.23
C TRP A 324 -9.73 25.18 -0.83
N GLU A 325 -9.99 23.95 -0.41
CA GLU A 325 -10.59 23.63 0.89
C GLU A 325 -9.74 22.58 1.62
N TYR A 326 -9.47 22.84 2.90
CA TYR A 326 -8.68 21.96 3.75
C TYR A 326 -9.38 21.71 5.07
N GLU A 327 -9.44 20.45 5.48
CA GLU A 327 -9.97 20.09 6.79
C GLU A 327 -8.90 20.24 7.88
N ILE A 328 -9.27 20.84 9.00
CA ILE A 328 -8.46 20.96 10.21
C ILE A 328 -9.23 20.35 11.36
N VAL A 329 -8.65 19.31 11.99
CA VAL A 329 -9.26 18.62 13.13
C VAL A 329 -8.40 18.86 14.36
N LEU A 330 -9.00 19.42 15.39
CA LEU A 330 -8.39 19.67 16.71
C LEU A 330 -9.17 18.87 17.77
N THR A 331 -8.53 18.58 18.88
CA THR A 331 -9.14 17.89 20.01
C THR A 331 -9.11 18.78 21.22
N ALA A 332 -10.22 18.86 21.96
CA ALA A 332 -10.31 19.64 23.19
C ALA A 332 -10.49 18.73 24.40
N ASP A 333 -9.83 19.12 25.51
CA ASP A 333 -9.91 18.45 26.79
C ASP A 333 -10.99 19.10 27.67
N ALA A 334 -11.76 18.28 28.36
CA ALA A 334 -12.73 18.73 29.33
C ALA A 334 -12.81 17.77 30.55
N PRO A 335 -13.22 18.24 31.74
CA PRO A 335 -13.39 17.36 32.87
C PRO A 335 -14.44 16.28 32.62
N ASP A 336 -14.07 15.02 32.73
CA ASP A 336 -15.01 13.88 32.75
C ASP A 336 -15.24 13.44 34.20
N TYR A 337 -16.42 13.74 34.74
CA TYR A 337 -16.80 13.38 36.10
C TYR A 337 -17.64 12.09 36.10
N GLN A 338 -17.12 11.06 36.74
CA GLN A 338 -17.89 9.82 36.99
C GLN A 338 -18.36 9.76 38.44
N LEU A 339 -19.66 9.49 38.61
CA LEU A 339 -20.20 9.18 39.95
C LEU A 339 -19.68 7.82 40.39
N LEU A 340 -18.72 7.79 41.33
CA LEU A 340 -18.13 6.56 41.85
C LEU A 340 -19.02 5.92 42.91
N SER A 341 -19.68 6.72 43.76
CA SER A 341 -20.61 6.24 44.79
C SER A 341 -21.51 7.37 45.22
N SER A 342 -22.66 7.01 45.77
CA SER A 342 -23.53 7.94 46.50
C SER A 342 -23.93 7.31 47.85
N MET A 343 -24.05 8.13 48.86
CA MET A 343 -24.50 7.71 50.19
C MET A 343 -25.64 8.58 50.69
N ILE A 344 -26.68 7.98 51.19
CA ILE A 344 -27.86 8.68 51.70
C ILE A 344 -27.78 8.69 53.23
N PHE A 345 -27.86 9.85 53.83
CA PHE A 345 -27.97 10.04 55.29
C PHE A 345 -29.38 10.56 55.58
N ASP A 346 -30.28 9.65 55.98
CA ASP A 346 -31.70 9.94 56.30
C ASP A 346 -31.97 10.06 57.80
N GLY A 347 -30.93 9.78 58.61
CA GLY A 347 -31.04 9.78 60.10
C GLY A 347 -31.61 8.52 60.68
N GLY A 348 -31.87 7.45 59.85
CA GLY A 348 -32.52 6.23 60.26
C GLY A 348 -31.99 4.94 59.62
N ASN A 349 -32.77 4.40 58.70
CA ASN A 349 -32.54 3.04 58.15
C ASN A 349 -31.78 2.97 56.79
N GLY A 350 -31.38 4.10 56.26
CA GLY A 350 -30.73 4.19 54.94
C GLY A 350 -31.66 4.13 53.74
N ALA A 351 -32.97 4.27 53.99
CA ALA A 351 -33.98 4.35 52.95
C ALA A 351 -34.83 5.64 53.15
N LEU A 352 -35.10 6.38 52.08
CA LEU A 352 -35.92 7.58 52.09
C LEU A 352 -37.41 7.20 52.30
N ASP A 353 -37.95 7.50 53.49
CA ASP A 353 -39.37 7.30 53.78
C ASP A 353 -40.21 8.58 53.56
N PRO A 354 -41.53 8.48 53.30
CA PRO A 354 -42.38 9.65 53.06
C PRO A 354 -42.37 10.64 54.24
N GLY A 355 -41.91 11.89 53.97
CA GLY A 355 -41.83 12.97 54.95
C GLY A 355 -40.45 13.14 55.63
N GLU A 356 -39.49 12.30 55.32
CA GLU A 356 -38.10 12.45 55.78
C GLU A 356 -37.30 13.44 54.94
N SER A 357 -36.28 14.01 55.58
CA SER A 357 -35.25 14.83 54.92
C SER A 357 -33.90 14.09 54.97
N ALA A 358 -33.26 13.96 53.85
CA ALA A 358 -31.98 13.33 53.75
C ALA A 358 -30.90 14.22 53.11
N THR A 359 -29.64 13.92 53.43
CA THR A 359 -28.48 14.48 52.75
C THR A 359 -27.89 13.37 51.89
N ILE A 360 -27.62 13.72 50.61
CA ILE A 360 -26.92 12.83 49.68
C ILE A 360 -25.49 13.32 49.62
N GLN A 361 -24.54 12.43 49.85
CA GLN A 361 -23.13 12.63 49.58
C GLN A 361 -22.79 11.88 48.27
N ILE A 362 -22.17 12.56 47.34
CA ILE A 362 -21.73 12.04 46.05
C ILE A 362 -20.23 12.19 45.93
#